data_0f87e12d3a28419f3dc60301ff279929
#
_entry.id   0f87e12d3a28419f3dc60301ff279929
#
_cell.length_a   1.000
_cell.length_b   1.000
_cell.length_c   1.000
_cell.angle_alpha   90.00
_cell.angle_beta   90.00
_cell.angle_gamma   90.00
#
_symmetry.space_group_name_H-M   'P 1'
#
loop_
_entity.id
_entity.type
_entity.pdbx_description
1 polymer ?
#
loop_
_entity_poly.entity_id
_entity_poly.type
_entity_poly.pdbx_seq_one_letter_code
_entity_poly.pdbx_strand_id
1 'polypeptide(L)'
;MKKVRYFIYLHIILALFSVSAILSKMAAGEKAPKLDLSGGVSGFLNMDTSSFKWMMYYAGILFIMFVYAIAWQQIIKRMPIVTAYANKAVLVIWGIIWGLVFFGEKITVPKIIGAVIIIAGVWLVVTGDEYRDEEENEP
;
A
#
# COMPACT_ATOMS: atom_id res chain seq x y z
N MET A 1 -2.73 23.96 10.03
CA MET A 1 -3.79 23.39 9.15
C MET A 1 -3.27 22.75 7.88
N LYS A 2 -2.23 23.24 7.19
CA LYS A 2 -1.71 22.63 5.95
C LYS A 2 -1.00 21.27 6.21
N LYS A 3 -0.19 21.15 7.26
CA LYS A 3 0.53 19.89 7.62
C LYS A 3 -0.45 18.72 7.86
N VAL A 4 -1.53 18.93 8.63
CA VAL A 4 -2.56 17.91 8.93
C VAL A 4 -3.26 17.41 7.66
N ARG A 5 -3.53 18.29 6.71
CA ARG A 5 -4.16 17.92 5.44
C ARG A 5 -3.31 16.96 4.62
N TYR A 6 -1.99 17.20 4.55
CA TYR A 6 -1.06 16.29 3.85
C TYR A 6 -0.91 14.96 4.57
N PHE A 7 -0.97 14.95 5.89
CA PHE A 7 -0.96 13.73 6.68
C PHE A 7 -2.18 12.85 6.38
N ILE A 8 -3.37 13.46 6.31
CA ILE A 8 -4.61 12.77 5.93
C ILE A 8 -4.52 12.24 4.49
N TYR A 9 -4.03 13.04 3.54
CA TYR A 9 -3.81 12.58 2.16
C TYR A 9 -2.85 11.40 2.09
N LEU A 10 -1.77 11.43 2.85
CA LEU A 10 -0.82 10.32 2.93
C LEU A 10 -1.52 9.03 3.37
N HIS A 11 -2.33 9.08 4.44
CA HIS A 11 -3.05 7.90 4.93
C HIS A 11 -4.09 7.38 3.94
N ILE A 12 -4.82 8.25 3.25
CA ILE A 12 -5.77 7.86 2.20
C ILE A 12 -5.04 7.12 1.06
N ILE A 13 -3.89 7.64 0.63
CA ILE A 13 -3.10 7.04 -0.45
C ILE A 13 -2.48 5.71 -0.02
N LEU A 14 -2.01 5.61 1.23
CA LEU A 14 -1.51 4.35 1.79
C LEU A 14 -2.64 3.32 1.92
N ALA A 15 -3.83 3.72 2.35
CA ALA A 15 -5.01 2.85 2.39
C ALA A 15 -5.40 2.37 0.99
N LEU A 16 -5.41 3.25 -0.01
CA LEU A 16 -5.64 2.89 -1.41
C LEU A 16 -4.59 1.89 -1.90
N PHE A 17 -3.32 2.15 -1.64
CA PHE A 17 -2.24 1.24 -2.03
C PHE A 17 -2.37 -0.13 -1.35
N SER A 18 -2.82 -0.17 -0.09
CA SER A 18 -3.02 -1.44 0.64
C SER A 18 -4.09 -2.34 0.01
N VAL A 19 -5.02 -1.78 -0.79
CA VAL A 19 -6.00 -2.56 -1.56
C VAL A 19 -5.32 -3.45 -2.60
N SER A 20 -4.14 -3.05 -3.10
CA SER A 20 -3.35 -3.89 -4.01
C SER A 20 -2.98 -5.24 -3.40
N ALA A 21 -2.80 -5.30 -2.07
CA ALA A 21 -2.54 -6.54 -1.35
C ALA A 21 -3.75 -7.49 -1.38
N ILE A 22 -4.98 -6.95 -1.31
CA ILE A 22 -6.23 -7.74 -1.45
C ILE A 22 -6.28 -8.34 -2.85
N LEU A 23 -6.09 -7.52 -3.88
CA LEU A 23 -6.11 -7.97 -5.26
C LEU A 23 -5.03 -9.01 -5.53
N SER A 24 -3.82 -8.84 -4.95
CA SER A 24 -2.73 -9.81 -5.05
C SER A 24 -3.09 -11.17 -4.44
N LYS A 25 -3.73 -11.18 -3.27
CA LYS A 25 -4.22 -12.42 -2.63
C LYS A 25 -5.34 -13.08 -3.46
N MET A 26 -6.24 -12.30 -4.02
CA MET A 26 -7.31 -12.82 -4.89
C MET A 26 -6.72 -13.40 -6.17
N ALA A 27 -5.75 -12.72 -6.78
CA ALA A 27 -5.03 -13.22 -7.96
C ALA A 27 -4.29 -14.53 -7.68
N ALA A 28 -3.73 -14.71 -6.47
CA ALA A 28 -3.02 -15.93 -6.10
C ALA A 28 -3.92 -17.18 -6.04
N GLY A 29 -5.25 -16.99 -5.89
CA GLY A 29 -6.24 -18.06 -5.97
C GLY A 29 -6.63 -18.47 -7.40
N GLU A 30 -6.26 -17.67 -8.39
CA GLU A 30 -6.59 -17.90 -9.80
C GLU A 30 -5.39 -18.50 -10.57
N LYS A 31 -5.67 -19.22 -11.66
CA LYS A 31 -4.61 -19.76 -12.49
C LYS A 31 -3.96 -18.67 -13.33
N ALA A 32 -2.64 -18.55 -13.20
CA ALA A 32 -1.88 -17.69 -14.10
C ALA A 32 -2.08 -18.12 -15.56
N PRO A 33 -2.23 -17.17 -16.50
CA PRO A 33 -2.40 -17.50 -17.89
C PRO A 33 -1.14 -18.21 -18.40
N LYS A 34 -1.34 -19.34 -19.07
CA LYS A 34 -0.29 -19.93 -19.89
C LYS A 34 -0.18 -19.07 -21.14
N LEU A 35 0.82 -18.22 -21.18
CA LEU A 35 1.04 -17.31 -22.30
C LEU A 35 1.49 -18.14 -23.52
N ASP A 36 0.53 -18.60 -24.31
CA ASP A 36 0.81 -19.23 -25.61
C ASP A 36 0.96 -18.11 -26.65
N LEU A 37 2.20 -17.66 -26.80
CA LEU A 37 2.55 -16.62 -27.79
C LEU A 37 2.42 -17.12 -29.25
N SER A 38 2.25 -18.42 -29.46
CA SER A 38 2.09 -19.00 -30.81
C SER A 38 0.72 -18.71 -31.40
N GLY A 39 -0.30 -18.54 -30.58
CA GLY A 39 -1.67 -18.26 -30.99
C GLY A 39 -2.00 -16.77 -31.23
N GLY A 40 -1.10 -15.84 -30.94
CA GLY A 40 -1.34 -14.40 -31.11
C GLY A 40 -2.63 -13.92 -30.41
N VAL A 41 -3.43 -13.08 -31.11
CA VAL A 41 -4.69 -12.51 -30.58
C VAL A 41 -5.75 -13.59 -30.29
N SER A 42 -5.75 -14.69 -31.05
CA SER A 42 -6.70 -15.81 -30.86
C SER A 42 -6.45 -16.58 -29.55
N GLY A 43 -5.18 -16.71 -29.11
CA GLY A 43 -4.82 -17.28 -27.81
C GLY A 43 -5.34 -16.43 -26.66
N PHE A 44 -5.34 -15.11 -26.81
CA PHE A 44 -5.89 -14.18 -25.83
C PHE A 44 -7.43 -14.25 -25.73
N LEU A 45 -8.12 -14.39 -26.87
CA LEU A 45 -9.59 -14.46 -26.92
C LEU A 45 -10.16 -15.79 -26.39
N ASN A 46 -9.36 -16.87 -26.41
CA ASN A 46 -9.76 -18.20 -25.93
C ASN A 46 -9.26 -18.50 -24.50
N MET A 47 -8.90 -17.47 -23.73
CA MET A 47 -8.47 -17.66 -22.34
C MET A 47 -9.62 -18.18 -21.48
N ASP A 48 -9.30 -19.11 -20.57
CA ASP A 48 -10.25 -19.57 -19.58
C ASP A 48 -10.59 -18.47 -18.55
N THR A 49 -11.76 -18.59 -17.94
CA THR A 49 -12.29 -17.57 -17.00
C THR A 49 -11.33 -17.28 -15.85
N SER A 50 -10.57 -18.27 -15.36
CA SER A 50 -9.61 -18.07 -14.26
C SER A 50 -8.43 -17.21 -14.72
N SER A 51 -7.89 -17.46 -15.89
CA SER A 51 -6.81 -16.65 -16.49
C SER A 51 -7.25 -15.21 -16.76
N PHE A 52 -8.50 -15.01 -17.21
CA PHE A 52 -9.06 -13.68 -17.40
C PHE A 52 -9.19 -12.92 -16.09
N LYS A 53 -9.70 -13.55 -15.02
CA LYS A 53 -9.78 -12.96 -13.67
C LYS A 53 -8.38 -12.61 -13.15
N TRP A 54 -7.42 -13.51 -13.31
CA TRP A 54 -6.04 -13.25 -12.92
C TRP A 54 -5.50 -11.97 -13.58
N MET A 55 -5.70 -11.81 -14.88
CA MET A 55 -5.30 -10.60 -15.60
C MET A 55 -6.01 -9.35 -15.11
N MET A 56 -7.32 -9.43 -14.81
CA MET A 56 -8.09 -8.32 -14.27
C MET A 56 -7.53 -7.85 -12.91
N TYR A 57 -7.19 -8.80 -12.02
CA TYR A 57 -6.60 -8.46 -10.73
C TYR A 57 -5.23 -7.78 -10.90
N TYR A 58 -4.37 -8.29 -11.77
CA TYR A 58 -3.07 -7.68 -12.04
C TYR A 58 -3.19 -6.32 -12.72
N ALA A 59 -4.11 -6.15 -13.65
CA ALA A 59 -4.39 -4.85 -14.26
C ALA A 59 -4.84 -3.83 -13.18
N GLY A 60 -5.70 -4.24 -12.25
CA GLY A 60 -6.10 -3.45 -11.11
C GLY A 60 -4.94 -3.07 -10.18
N ILE A 61 -4.04 -4.02 -9.90
CA ILE A 61 -2.82 -3.77 -9.11
C ILE A 61 -1.94 -2.73 -9.80
N LEU A 62 -1.67 -2.89 -11.10
CA LEU A 62 -0.86 -1.96 -11.87
C LEU A 62 -1.48 -0.57 -11.91
N PHE A 63 -2.80 -0.47 -12.08
CA PHE A 63 -3.51 0.80 -12.03
C PHE A 63 -3.38 1.49 -10.66
N ILE A 64 -3.57 0.75 -9.56
CA ILE A 64 -3.39 1.27 -8.21
C ILE A 64 -1.94 1.72 -8.00
N MET A 65 -0.96 0.95 -8.44
CA MET A 65 0.46 1.31 -8.34
C MET A 65 0.77 2.59 -9.12
N PHE A 66 0.20 2.76 -10.30
CA PHE A 66 0.36 3.96 -11.12
C PHE A 66 -0.20 5.20 -10.41
N VAL A 67 -1.45 5.12 -9.91
CA VAL A 67 -2.07 6.20 -9.15
C VAL A 67 -1.27 6.51 -7.88
N TYR A 68 -0.84 5.47 -7.16
CA TYR A 68 -0.01 5.61 -5.98
C TYR A 68 1.31 6.32 -6.29
N ALA A 69 2.00 5.97 -7.38
CA ALA A 69 3.28 6.56 -7.75
C ALA A 69 3.15 8.08 -7.99
N ILE A 70 2.11 8.51 -8.72
CA ILE A 70 1.84 9.94 -8.96
C ILE A 70 1.54 10.65 -7.64
N ALA A 71 0.66 10.08 -6.84
CA ALA A 71 0.25 10.67 -5.57
C ALA A 71 1.41 10.73 -4.58
N TRP A 72 2.24 9.69 -4.51
CA TRP A 72 3.44 9.66 -3.69
C TRP A 72 4.43 10.77 -4.03
N GLN A 73 4.66 11.01 -5.33
CA GLN A 73 5.51 12.13 -5.77
C GLN A 73 4.99 13.49 -5.30
N GLN A 74 3.67 13.68 -5.23
CA GLN A 74 3.09 14.94 -4.73
C GLN A 74 3.29 15.10 -3.22
N ILE A 75 3.26 13.99 -2.47
CA ILE A 75 3.46 13.99 -1.02
C ILE A 75 4.90 14.35 -0.66
N ILE A 76 5.90 13.67 -1.26
CA ILE A 76 7.31 13.90 -0.93
C ILE A 76 7.81 15.30 -1.32
N LYS A 77 7.11 16.00 -2.22
CA LYS A 77 7.39 17.41 -2.51
C LYS A 77 6.92 18.38 -1.41
N ARG A 78 6.10 17.92 -0.47
CA ARG A 78 5.40 18.78 0.49
C ARG A 78 5.56 18.36 1.94
N MET A 79 6.24 17.25 2.19
CA MET A 79 6.52 16.70 3.51
C MET A 79 8.00 16.28 3.61
N PRO A 80 8.61 16.32 4.80
CA PRO A 80 9.91 15.72 5.03
C PRO A 80 9.92 14.25 4.59
N ILE A 81 10.96 13.85 3.88
CA ILE A 81 11.06 12.49 3.33
C ILE A 81 11.04 11.45 4.45
N VAL A 82 11.73 11.73 5.56
CA VAL A 82 11.81 10.82 6.72
C VAL A 82 10.42 10.54 7.28
N THR A 83 9.62 11.59 7.53
CA THR A 83 8.23 11.47 8.01
C THR A 83 7.36 10.70 7.03
N ALA A 84 7.47 10.96 5.72
CA ALA A 84 6.69 10.26 4.70
C ALA A 84 7.01 8.76 4.68
N TYR A 85 8.28 8.38 4.75
CA TYR A 85 8.71 6.97 4.77
C TYR A 85 8.37 6.26 6.08
N ALA A 86 8.50 6.92 7.24
CA ALA A 86 8.09 6.36 8.52
C ALA A 86 6.60 6.00 8.52
N ASN A 87 5.75 6.92 8.04
CA ASN A 87 4.32 6.67 7.92
C ASN A 87 3.97 5.55 6.94
N LYS A 88 4.83 5.23 5.98
CA LYS A 88 4.63 4.08 5.08
C LYS A 88 4.59 2.74 5.83
N ALA A 89 5.23 2.64 6.99
CA ALA A 89 5.17 1.45 7.85
C ALA A 89 3.73 1.13 8.33
N VAL A 90 2.84 2.11 8.35
CA VAL A 90 1.40 1.94 8.65
C VAL A 90 0.71 0.99 7.64
N LEU A 91 1.30 0.75 6.47
CA LEU A 91 0.78 -0.25 5.51
C LEU A 91 0.68 -1.66 6.12
N VAL A 92 1.53 -2.00 7.07
CA VAL A 92 1.45 -3.30 7.79
C VAL A 92 0.15 -3.38 8.58
N ILE A 93 -0.26 -2.28 9.22
CA ILE A 93 -1.51 -2.20 9.98
C ILE A 93 -2.71 -2.37 9.03
N TRP A 94 -2.72 -1.67 7.90
CA TRP A 94 -3.73 -1.85 6.87
C TRP A 94 -3.78 -3.29 6.35
N GLY A 95 -2.61 -3.93 6.17
CA GLY A 95 -2.52 -5.34 5.78
C GLY A 95 -3.19 -6.28 6.80
N ILE A 96 -3.03 -6.04 8.10
CA ILE A 96 -3.70 -6.80 9.16
C ILE A 96 -5.22 -6.58 9.11
N ILE A 97 -5.68 -5.34 8.96
CA ILE A 97 -7.11 -4.99 8.87
C ILE A 97 -7.75 -5.71 7.67
N TRP A 98 -7.14 -5.64 6.50
CA TRP A 98 -7.65 -6.30 5.31
C TRP A 98 -7.62 -7.83 5.43
N GLY A 99 -6.58 -8.39 6.04
CA GLY A 99 -6.48 -9.82 6.33
C GLY A 99 -7.65 -10.31 7.18
N LEU A 100 -8.02 -9.54 8.21
CA LEU A 100 -9.15 -9.84 9.08
C LEU A 100 -10.49 -9.69 8.34
N VAL A 101 -10.72 -8.55 7.68
CA VAL A 101 -12.02 -8.18 7.11
C VAL A 101 -12.36 -9.01 5.88
N PHE A 102 -11.41 -9.20 4.95
CA PHE A 102 -11.67 -9.87 3.68
C PHE A 102 -11.33 -11.36 3.68
N PHE A 103 -10.37 -11.77 4.49
CA PHE A 103 -9.86 -13.16 4.47
C PHE A 103 -10.16 -13.92 5.76
N GLY A 104 -10.80 -13.28 6.76
CA GLY A 104 -11.13 -13.93 8.03
C GLY A 104 -9.88 -14.43 8.78
N GLU A 105 -8.70 -13.81 8.54
CA GLU A 105 -7.46 -14.23 9.18
C GLU A 105 -7.55 -14.00 10.70
N LYS A 106 -7.06 -14.97 11.47
CA LYS A 106 -6.98 -14.81 12.92
C LYS A 106 -5.87 -13.82 13.28
N ILE A 107 -6.21 -12.89 14.16
CA ILE A 107 -5.20 -12.01 14.76
C ILE A 107 -4.41 -12.84 15.76
N THR A 108 -3.10 -12.93 15.53
CA THR A 108 -2.19 -13.60 16.45
C THR A 108 -1.45 -12.59 17.32
N VAL A 109 -1.07 -12.99 18.53
CA VAL A 109 -0.33 -12.13 19.49
C VAL A 109 0.91 -11.49 18.85
N PRO A 110 1.75 -12.21 18.07
CA PRO A 110 2.88 -11.58 17.38
C PRO A 110 2.50 -10.48 16.39
N LYS A 111 1.36 -10.60 15.70
CA LYS A 111 0.86 -9.56 14.80
C LYS A 111 0.52 -8.26 15.56
N ILE A 112 -0.10 -8.40 16.74
CA ILE A 112 -0.44 -7.24 17.59
C ILE A 112 0.84 -6.57 18.10
N ILE A 113 1.77 -7.35 18.64
CA ILE A 113 3.05 -6.84 19.16
C ILE A 113 3.80 -6.09 18.04
N GLY A 114 3.91 -6.68 16.85
CA GLY A 114 4.54 -6.03 15.70
C GLY A 114 3.87 -4.70 15.32
N ALA A 115 2.53 -4.65 15.30
CA ALA A 115 1.79 -3.42 15.01
C ALA A 115 2.05 -2.32 16.06
N VAL A 116 2.09 -2.67 17.34
CA VAL A 116 2.39 -1.73 18.44
C VAL A 116 3.82 -1.17 18.30
N ILE A 117 4.80 -2.02 18.01
CA ILE A 117 6.19 -1.59 17.79
C ILE A 117 6.29 -0.63 16.59
N ILE A 118 5.57 -0.92 15.51
CA ILE A 118 5.51 -0.05 14.32
C ILE A 118 4.92 1.31 14.68
N ILE A 119 3.81 1.36 15.40
CA ILE A 119 3.17 2.61 15.83
C ILE A 119 4.12 3.43 16.70
N ALA A 120 4.78 2.79 17.66
CA ALA A 120 5.76 3.44 18.53
C ALA A 120 6.95 3.99 17.72
N GLY A 121 7.48 3.23 16.76
CA GLY A 121 8.56 3.68 15.89
C GLY A 121 8.17 4.88 15.02
N VAL A 122 6.98 4.85 14.41
CA VAL A 122 6.46 5.98 13.62
C VAL A 122 6.29 7.22 14.49
N TRP A 123 5.75 7.05 15.69
CA TRP A 123 5.57 8.16 16.65
C TRP A 123 6.92 8.81 17.02
N LEU A 124 7.95 8.01 17.33
CA LEU A 124 9.29 8.50 17.65
C LEU A 124 9.92 9.28 16.50
N VAL A 125 9.76 8.81 15.26
CA VAL A 125 10.31 9.49 14.08
C VAL A 125 9.61 10.83 13.84
N VAL A 126 8.27 10.85 13.95
CA VAL A 126 7.49 12.07 13.71
C VAL A 126 7.79 13.14 14.75
N THR A 127 7.89 12.75 16.03
CA THR A 127 8.25 13.69 17.10
C THR A 127 9.70 14.17 16.99
N GLY A 128 10.64 13.29 16.60
CA GLY A 128 12.04 13.67 16.39
C GLY A 128 12.21 14.67 15.23
N ASP A 129 11.43 14.56 14.16
CA ASP A 129 11.44 15.54 13.06
C ASP A 129 10.88 16.92 13.50
N GLU A 130 9.85 16.96 14.36
CA GLU A 130 9.32 18.22 14.90
C GLU A 130 10.34 18.98 15.73
N TYR A 131 11.06 18.29 16.63
CA TYR A 131 12.12 18.91 17.44
C TYR A 131 13.25 19.50 16.59
N ARG A 132 13.63 18.84 15.52
CA ARG A 132 14.70 19.31 14.63
C ARG A 132 14.28 20.53 13.81
N ASP A 133 13.03 20.60 13.37
CA ASP A 133 12.48 21.77 12.68
C ASP A 133 12.40 23.01 13.62
N GLU A 134 12.20 22.79 14.93
CA GLU A 134 12.18 23.85 15.94
C GLU A 134 13.59 24.39 16.22
N GLU A 135 14.61 23.52 16.38
CA GLU A 135 16.01 23.93 16.58
C GLU A 135 16.57 24.70 15.37
N GLU A 136 16.20 24.34 14.13
CA GLU A 136 16.67 25.02 12.93
C GLU A 136 16.00 26.39 12.70
N ASN A 137 14.88 26.68 13.36
CA ASN A 137 14.13 27.93 13.26
C ASN A 137 14.31 28.85 14.48
N GLU A 138 15.10 28.47 15.49
CA GLU A 138 15.51 29.40 16.55
C GLU A 138 16.56 30.37 16.03
N PRO A 139 16.37 31.72 16.24
CA PRO A 139 17.23 32.77 15.69
C PRO A 139 18.61 32.81 16.35
#